data_b7ec002d978c3fd10a46a55cce6fec33
#
_entry.id   b7ec002d978c3fd10a46a55cce6fec33
#
_cell.length_a   1.000
_cell.length_b   1.000
_cell.length_c   1.000
_cell.angle_alpha   90.00
_cell.angle_beta   90.00
_cell.angle_gamma   90.00
#
_symmetry.space_group_name_H-M   'P 1'
#
loop_
_entity.id
_entity.type
_entity.pdbx_description
1 polymer ?
#
loop_
_entity_poly.entity_id
_entity_poly.type
_entity_poly.pdbx_seq_one_letter_code
_entity_poly.pdbx_strand_id
1 'polypeptide(L)'
;MRDEHVLAETPFTSLRRYPPGVPLLFCLPYAGGDVSAFWPWRQAFDGVFDVRVVMLPGREGRVAEPGALSPELIARSIAAHHRTPYSIYGHSMGGRVAFEVVRELRRLGVRAPECLYVGAAHPPERQETLGRWTGLGDEDLIEELIHRLGAPAELRTQPEVKAVLIPALRTDMEWLRRYRFARQEPLDVPIVAFAGAHDREVTHPAMLGWARHTSSTFRLHTLDAGHLFLATHGDQVARTIAAGPQQRLASDEVHVWLANLEELPEMCAAVDELSPREVARAARFRQEDHRRWFVGRSVLRRRLLREYGVEPGVDELPTRPGGKPYTGTELTYSLSQSGGLVLVALATGREVGADLERFRPPADEQAFFEGVLDERERDEFAALPEELRLHSALRTWTAKEAVLKGDGLRVDPALFGFAGQRPGTTWAPEAAPEAARLAEWRVTHLPLGRAIAAIAVRAPRFLLRFETVRQGRLVRQSVEAGG
;
A
#
# COMPACT_ATOMS: atom_id res chain seq x y z
N MET A 1 -28.18 33.57 33.87
CA MET A 1 -28.79 32.87 32.76
C MET A 1 -27.72 31.91 32.26
N ARG A 2 -27.93 30.62 32.49
CA ARG A 2 -26.97 29.58 32.11
C ARG A 2 -27.18 29.32 30.65
N ASP A 3 -26.13 29.45 29.85
CA ASP A 3 -26.11 28.99 28.47
C ASP A 3 -26.25 27.47 28.43
N GLU A 4 -27.47 27.00 28.28
CA GLU A 4 -27.80 25.68 27.82
C GLU A 4 -27.53 25.64 26.29
N HIS A 5 -26.24 25.70 25.91
CA HIS A 5 -25.87 25.26 24.57
C HIS A 5 -26.01 23.75 24.52
N VAL A 6 -27.10 23.36 23.88
CA VAL A 6 -27.36 22.10 23.22
C VAL A 6 -26.06 21.32 23.04
N LEU A 7 -25.91 20.27 23.83
CA LEU A 7 -24.96 19.19 23.59
C LEU A 7 -25.37 18.58 22.24
N ALA A 8 -24.75 19.04 21.17
CA ALA A 8 -24.88 18.39 19.88
C ALA A 8 -24.59 16.92 20.12
N GLU A 9 -25.56 16.06 19.79
CA GLU A 9 -25.43 14.61 19.88
C GLU A 9 -24.08 14.22 19.25
N THR A 10 -23.32 13.43 19.97
CA THR A 10 -22.00 13.02 19.50
C THR A 10 -22.16 12.33 18.14
N PRO A 11 -21.40 12.75 17.08
CA PRO A 11 -21.56 12.16 15.75
C PRO A 11 -21.02 10.74 15.66
N PHE A 12 -20.94 10.03 16.79
CA PHE A 12 -20.37 8.69 16.88
C PHE A 12 -21.37 7.73 17.52
N THR A 13 -21.48 6.54 16.97
CA THR A 13 -22.13 5.41 17.60
C THR A 13 -21.12 4.31 17.93
N SER A 14 -21.27 3.68 19.07
CA SER A 14 -20.45 2.54 19.49
C SER A 14 -21.05 1.25 18.99
N LEU A 15 -20.27 0.41 18.34
CA LEU A 15 -20.74 -0.91 17.91
C LEU A 15 -20.96 -1.87 19.10
N ARG A 16 -20.21 -1.65 20.18
CA ARG A 16 -20.32 -2.41 21.45
C ARG A 16 -19.79 -1.53 22.57
N ARG A 17 -20.34 -1.67 23.77
CA ARG A 17 -19.85 -0.98 24.96
C ARG A 17 -18.64 -1.71 25.52
N TYR A 18 -17.57 -0.98 25.77
CA TYR A 18 -16.37 -1.47 26.42
C TYR A 18 -16.09 -0.70 27.73
N PRO A 19 -15.32 -1.28 28.66
CA PRO A 19 -14.86 -0.55 29.84
C PRO A 19 -14.03 0.68 29.44
N PRO A 20 -13.98 1.72 30.28
CA PRO A 20 -13.08 2.85 30.08
C PRO A 20 -11.62 2.41 29.96
N GLY A 21 -10.85 3.05 29.10
CA GLY A 21 -9.42 2.77 28.91
C GLY A 21 -9.06 1.92 27.70
N VAL A 22 -10.03 1.25 27.07
CA VAL A 22 -9.81 0.57 25.80
C VAL A 22 -9.49 1.62 24.72
N PRO A 23 -8.46 1.43 23.88
CA PRO A 23 -8.16 2.31 22.76
C PRO A 23 -9.35 2.48 21.80
N LEU A 24 -9.51 3.67 21.22
CA LEU A 24 -10.62 3.96 20.33
C LEU A 24 -10.20 3.74 18.86
N LEU A 25 -11.13 3.19 18.06
CA LEU A 25 -11.01 3.17 16.61
C LEU A 25 -12.19 3.93 16.01
N PHE A 26 -11.95 5.16 15.52
CA PHE A 26 -12.95 5.94 14.80
C PHE A 26 -13.03 5.47 13.36
N CYS A 27 -14.24 5.11 12.91
CA CYS A 27 -14.46 4.54 11.58
C CYS A 27 -15.33 5.46 10.74
N LEU A 28 -14.89 5.77 9.53
CA LEU A 28 -15.58 6.61 8.56
C LEU A 28 -16.00 5.75 7.35
N PRO A 29 -17.31 5.69 7.02
CA PRO A 29 -17.81 4.87 5.94
C PRO A 29 -17.49 5.45 4.55
N TYR A 30 -17.68 4.62 3.53
CA TYR A 30 -17.66 5.02 2.12
C TYR A 30 -18.88 5.87 1.75
N ALA A 31 -18.86 6.49 0.56
CA ALA A 31 -19.98 7.30 0.07
C ALA A 31 -21.29 6.48 0.01
N GLY A 32 -22.34 7.01 0.58
CA GLY A 32 -23.62 6.31 0.78
C GLY A 32 -23.63 5.27 1.90
N GLY A 33 -22.46 4.93 2.47
CA GLY A 33 -22.35 3.99 3.59
C GLY A 33 -22.78 4.57 4.92
N ASP A 34 -23.12 3.70 5.86
CA ASP A 34 -23.56 4.00 7.21
C ASP A 34 -22.89 3.10 8.26
N VAL A 35 -23.41 3.08 9.48
CA VAL A 35 -22.86 2.25 10.58
C VAL A 35 -22.85 0.76 10.23
N SER A 36 -23.79 0.30 9.42
CA SER A 36 -23.90 -1.11 9.05
C SER A 36 -22.69 -1.64 8.28
N ALA A 37 -21.94 -0.76 7.59
CA ALA A 37 -20.72 -1.11 6.90
C ALA A 37 -19.65 -1.73 7.83
N PHE A 38 -19.74 -1.43 9.14
CA PHE A 38 -18.80 -1.90 10.16
C PHE A 38 -19.39 -2.95 11.11
N TRP A 39 -20.60 -3.42 10.90
CA TRP A 39 -21.20 -4.46 11.76
C TRP A 39 -20.37 -5.75 11.86
N PRO A 40 -19.66 -6.21 10.82
CA PRO A 40 -18.74 -7.34 10.96
C PRO A 40 -17.66 -7.10 12.03
N TRP A 41 -17.32 -5.84 12.29
CA TRP A 41 -16.29 -5.46 13.27
C TRP A 41 -16.74 -5.49 14.72
N ARG A 42 -18.04 -5.68 14.97
CA ARG A 42 -18.62 -5.72 16.31
C ARG A 42 -17.95 -6.76 17.25
N GLN A 43 -17.45 -7.85 16.69
CA GLN A 43 -16.78 -8.91 17.43
C GLN A 43 -15.29 -9.06 17.08
N ALA A 44 -14.88 -8.48 15.97
CA ALA A 44 -13.55 -8.71 15.41
C ALA A 44 -12.39 -8.15 16.26
N PHE A 45 -12.65 -7.15 17.10
CA PHE A 45 -11.62 -6.52 17.91
C PHE A 45 -11.58 -6.96 19.38
N ASP A 46 -12.55 -7.66 19.86
CA ASP A 46 -12.70 -8.30 21.20
C ASP A 46 -11.83 -7.71 22.34
N GLY A 47 -12.09 -6.44 22.66
CA GLY A 47 -11.38 -5.71 23.72
C GLY A 47 -10.08 -4.99 23.30
N VAL A 48 -9.62 -5.18 22.06
CA VAL A 48 -8.45 -4.47 21.52
C VAL A 48 -8.78 -3.01 21.19
N PHE A 49 -9.97 -2.78 20.60
CA PHE A 49 -10.49 -1.46 20.27
C PHE A 49 -11.97 -1.31 20.64
N ASP A 50 -12.34 -0.13 21.15
CA ASP A 50 -13.74 0.35 21.15
C ASP A 50 -14.01 1.06 19.82
N VAL A 51 -14.76 0.39 18.95
CA VAL A 51 -15.06 0.88 17.60
C VAL A 51 -16.18 1.92 17.66
N ARG A 52 -15.87 3.12 17.19
CA ARG A 52 -16.76 4.28 17.10
C ARG A 52 -16.99 4.65 15.64
N VAL A 53 -18.19 4.40 15.13
CA VAL A 53 -18.51 4.73 13.75
C VAL A 53 -19.07 6.15 13.67
N VAL A 54 -18.53 6.93 12.74
CA VAL A 54 -19.00 8.29 12.45
C VAL A 54 -20.32 8.21 11.72
N MET A 55 -21.38 8.75 12.33
CA MET A 55 -22.69 8.94 11.70
C MET A 55 -22.65 10.21 10.84
N LEU A 56 -22.71 10.03 9.53
CA LEU A 56 -22.69 11.15 8.59
C LEU A 56 -24.07 11.81 8.48
N PRO A 57 -24.19 13.11 8.13
CA PRO A 57 -25.46 13.78 7.94
C PRO A 57 -26.35 13.10 6.88
N GLY A 58 -27.65 13.23 7.00
CA GLY A 58 -28.63 12.71 6.05
C GLY A 58 -28.94 11.21 6.15
N ARG A 59 -28.44 10.52 7.20
CA ARG A 59 -28.69 9.09 7.42
C ARG A 59 -28.80 8.72 8.90
N GLU A 60 -29.40 7.56 9.18
CA GLU A 60 -29.57 7.04 10.55
C GLU A 60 -30.24 8.06 11.49
N GLY A 61 -29.72 8.23 12.71
CA GLY A 61 -30.21 9.22 13.67
C GLY A 61 -30.06 10.68 13.23
N ARG A 62 -29.39 10.95 12.09
CA ARG A 62 -29.11 12.30 11.56
C ARG A 62 -29.80 12.61 10.24
N VAL A 63 -30.87 11.87 9.90
CA VAL A 63 -31.64 12.04 8.63
C VAL A 63 -32.18 13.47 8.47
N ALA A 64 -32.61 14.10 9.56
CA ALA A 64 -33.18 15.46 9.54
C ALA A 64 -32.12 16.57 9.57
N GLU A 65 -30.83 16.23 9.72
CA GLU A 65 -29.79 17.25 9.74
C GLU A 65 -29.43 17.67 8.31
N PRO A 66 -29.80 18.91 7.89
CA PRO A 66 -29.30 19.45 6.64
C PRO A 66 -27.84 19.85 6.87
N GLY A 67 -26.92 19.21 6.22
CA GLY A 67 -25.52 19.60 6.36
C GLY A 67 -24.60 18.81 5.44
N ALA A 68 -23.57 19.52 4.99
CA ALA A 68 -22.47 18.88 4.29
C ALA A 68 -21.56 18.18 5.32
N LEU A 69 -20.97 17.07 4.91
CA LEU A 69 -19.90 16.40 5.62
C LEU A 69 -18.78 17.40 5.92
N SER A 70 -18.38 17.54 7.19
CA SER A 70 -17.32 18.44 7.65
C SER A 70 -16.27 17.68 8.46
N PRO A 71 -15.05 17.54 7.90
CA PRO A 71 -13.92 17.00 8.64
C PRO A 71 -13.59 17.78 9.91
N GLU A 72 -13.82 19.10 9.91
CA GLU A 72 -13.57 20.01 11.04
C GLU A 72 -14.48 19.69 12.23
N LEU A 73 -15.76 19.45 11.98
CA LEU A 73 -16.72 19.06 13.03
C LEU A 73 -16.40 17.69 13.61
N ILE A 74 -16.02 16.72 12.75
CA ILE A 74 -15.59 15.39 13.20
C ILE A 74 -14.33 15.50 14.06
N ALA A 75 -13.34 16.28 13.63
CA ALA A 75 -12.11 16.48 14.39
C ALA A 75 -12.36 17.11 15.76
N ARG A 76 -13.19 18.15 15.85
CA ARG A 76 -13.58 18.78 17.13
C ARG A 76 -14.31 17.78 18.04
N SER A 77 -15.17 16.95 17.49
CA SER A 77 -15.86 15.91 18.26
C SER A 77 -14.90 14.86 18.78
N ILE A 78 -13.93 14.40 17.97
CA ILE A 78 -12.85 13.51 18.43
C ILE A 78 -12.05 14.21 19.55
N ALA A 79 -11.64 15.46 19.35
CA ALA A 79 -10.87 16.25 20.34
C ALA A 79 -11.59 16.36 21.69
N ALA A 80 -12.91 16.52 21.67
CA ALA A 80 -13.73 16.64 22.89
C ALA A 80 -13.92 15.32 23.65
N HIS A 81 -13.91 14.19 22.94
CA HIS A 81 -14.33 12.89 23.49
C HIS A 81 -13.20 11.89 23.70
N HIS A 82 -12.03 12.05 23.06
CA HIS A 82 -10.93 11.11 23.25
C HIS A 82 -10.16 11.41 24.54
N ARG A 83 -10.01 10.42 25.39
CA ARG A 83 -9.15 10.46 26.60
C ARG A 83 -8.16 9.31 26.65
N THR A 84 -8.25 8.38 25.71
CA THR A 84 -7.42 7.20 25.53
C THR A 84 -6.67 7.28 24.20
N PRO A 85 -5.64 6.46 23.97
CA PRO A 85 -5.05 6.30 22.64
C PRO A 85 -6.14 5.97 21.61
N TYR A 86 -6.00 6.49 20.41
CA TYR A 86 -6.98 6.26 19.36
C TYR A 86 -6.33 6.15 17.99
N SER A 87 -7.03 5.47 17.10
CA SER A 87 -6.72 5.38 15.67
C SER A 87 -7.94 5.77 14.85
N ILE A 88 -7.72 6.04 13.57
CA ILE A 88 -8.80 6.40 12.65
C ILE A 88 -8.73 5.47 11.42
N TYR A 89 -9.88 4.91 11.04
CA TYR A 89 -10.06 4.15 9.81
C TYR A 89 -11.04 4.86 8.89
N GLY A 90 -10.72 4.95 7.60
CA GLY A 90 -11.65 5.43 6.59
C GLY A 90 -11.65 4.57 5.35
N HIS A 91 -12.87 4.26 4.82
CA HIS A 91 -13.03 3.49 3.61
C HIS A 91 -13.47 4.36 2.44
N SER A 92 -12.81 4.28 1.30
CA SER A 92 -13.14 5.02 0.08
C SER A 92 -13.19 6.54 0.35
N MET A 93 -14.33 7.19 0.17
CA MET A 93 -14.54 8.59 0.59
C MET A 93 -14.09 8.82 2.03
N GLY A 94 -14.48 7.93 2.94
CA GLY A 94 -14.12 8.01 4.35
C GLY A 94 -12.62 8.05 4.60
N GLY A 95 -11.79 7.47 3.72
CA GLY A 95 -10.33 7.56 3.80
C GLY A 95 -9.81 8.98 3.57
N ARG A 96 -10.38 9.71 2.61
CA ARG A 96 -10.05 11.13 2.40
C ARG A 96 -10.54 12.00 3.53
N VAL A 97 -11.76 11.75 4.02
CA VAL A 97 -12.31 12.47 5.18
C VAL A 97 -11.44 12.24 6.41
N ALA A 98 -11.06 10.98 6.68
CA ALA A 98 -10.18 10.62 7.78
C ALA A 98 -8.82 11.36 7.70
N PHE A 99 -8.25 11.46 6.52
CA PHE A 99 -7.02 12.23 6.31
C PHE A 99 -7.19 13.72 6.65
N GLU A 100 -8.26 14.36 6.19
CA GLU A 100 -8.54 15.76 6.52
C GLU A 100 -8.86 15.94 8.03
N VAL A 101 -9.52 14.96 8.65
CA VAL A 101 -9.74 14.93 10.10
C VAL A 101 -8.40 14.95 10.86
N VAL A 102 -7.43 14.11 10.44
CA VAL A 102 -6.09 14.09 11.08
C VAL A 102 -5.37 15.42 10.88
N ARG A 103 -5.48 16.03 9.70
CA ARG A 103 -4.90 17.36 9.44
C ARG A 103 -5.49 18.42 10.36
N GLU A 104 -6.81 18.39 10.55
CA GLU A 104 -7.51 19.31 11.43
C GLU A 104 -7.16 19.09 12.91
N LEU A 105 -7.05 17.84 13.37
CA LEU A 105 -6.56 17.51 14.72
C LEU A 105 -5.15 18.05 14.95
N ARG A 106 -4.25 17.95 13.95
CA ARG A 106 -2.93 18.57 14.00
C ARG A 106 -3.03 20.10 14.12
N ARG A 107 -3.92 20.75 13.35
CA ARG A 107 -4.15 22.20 13.42
C ARG A 107 -4.68 22.65 14.77
N LEU A 108 -5.51 21.82 15.41
CA LEU A 108 -6.05 22.06 16.76
C LEU A 108 -5.04 21.79 17.88
N GLY A 109 -3.85 21.28 17.57
CA GLY A 109 -2.85 20.91 18.57
C GLY A 109 -3.26 19.72 19.45
N VAL A 110 -4.18 18.87 18.98
CA VAL A 110 -4.66 17.70 19.70
C VAL A 110 -3.68 16.53 19.50
N ARG A 111 -3.62 15.62 20.48
CA ARG A 111 -2.84 14.40 20.36
C ARG A 111 -3.16 13.71 19.02
N ALA A 112 -2.11 13.40 18.26
CA ALA A 112 -2.23 12.67 17.01
C ALA A 112 -2.79 11.25 17.22
N PRO A 113 -3.51 10.67 16.26
CA PRO A 113 -3.87 9.27 16.31
C PRO A 113 -2.63 8.38 16.22
N GLU A 114 -2.69 7.19 16.82
CA GLU A 114 -1.60 6.19 16.75
C GLU A 114 -1.38 5.69 15.32
N CYS A 115 -2.45 5.64 14.52
CA CYS A 115 -2.40 5.23 13.12
C CYS A 115 -3.61 5.78 12.33
N LEU A 116 -3.37 6.14 11.08
CA LEU A 116 -4.41 6.36 10.08
C LEU A 116 -4.50 5.12 9.17
N TYR A 117 -5.64 4.44 9.21
CA TYR A 117 -5.96 3.32 8.34
C TYR A 117 -6.81 3.79 7.16
N VAL A 118 -6.45 3.40 5.93
CA VAL A 118 -7.13 3.86 4.72
C VAL A 118 -7.47 2.66 3.83
N GLY A 119 -8.75 2.40 3.64
CA GLY A 119 -9.24 1.31 2.76
C GLY A 119 -9.75 1.84 1.43
N ALA A 120 -9.33 1.27 0.31
CA ALA A 120 -9.84 1.52 -1.05
C ALA A 120 -10.07 3.01 -1.38
N ALA A 121 -9.16 3.90 -1.01
CA ALA A 121 -9.29 5.34 -1.17
C ALA A 121 -8.16 5.93 -2.04
N HIS A 122 -8.53 6.69 -3.05
CA HIS A 122 -7.52 7.47 -3.78
C HIS A 122 -6.77 8.41 -2.85
N PRO A 123 -5.45 8.61 -3.06
CA PRO A 123 -4.69 9.67 -2.38
C PRO A 123 -5.36 11.03 -2.56
N PRO A 124 -5.21 11.95 -1.60
CA PRO A 124 -5.99 13.18 -1.56
C PRO A 124 -5.82 14.08 -2.80
N GLU A 125 -4.65 14.08 -3.44
CA GLU A 125 -4.39 14.88 -4.64
C GLU A 125 -5.04 14.35 -5.92
N ARG A 126 -5.50 13.09 -5.93
CA ARG A 126 -6.06 12.49 -7.14
C ARG A 126 -7.56 12.75 -7.25
N GLN A 127 -7.97 13.53 -8.25
CA GLN A 127 -9.37 13.92 -8.48
C GLN A 127 -10.01 13.31 -9.73
N GLU A 128 -9.26 12.56 -10.52
CA GLU A 128 -9.60 12.22 -11.91
C GLU A 128 -10.87 11.36 -12.09
N THR A 129 -11.28 10.62 -11.06
CA THR A 129 -12.37 9.64 -11.16
C THR A 129 -13.75 10.21 -10.86
N LEU A 130 -13.82 11.40 -10.26
CA LEU A 130 -15.09 11.93 -9.72
C LEU A 130 -16.03 12.49 -10.80
N GLY A 131 -15.51 12.92 -11.95
CA GLY A 131 -16.30 13.54 -13.01
C GLY A 131 -17.33 12.60 -13.67
N ARG A 132 -17.05 11.31 -13.70
CA ARG A 132 -17.93 10.31 -14.36
C ARG A 132 -19.19 9.96 -13.57
N TRP A 133 -19.23 10.24 -12.29
CA TRP A 133 -20.36 9.99 -11.41
C TRP A 133 -21.35 11.15 -11.38
N THR A 134 -20.96 12.31 -11.92
CA THR A 134 -21.78 13.52 -11.92
C THR A 134 -22.76 13.49 -13.07
N GLY A 135 -24.03 13.80 -12.78
CA GLY A 135 -25.08 13.88 -13.81
C GLY A 135 -25.76 12.55 -14.15
N LEU A 136 -25.37 11.43 -13.52
CA LEU A 136 -26.06 10.15 -13.70
C LEU A 136 -27.49 10.21 -13.13
N GLY A 137 -28.42 9.58 -13.82
CA GLY A 137 -29.74 9.23 -13.27
C GLY A 137 -29.62 8.25 -12.11
N ASP A 138 -30.70 8.06 -11.34
CA ASP A 138 -30.67 7.20 -10.17
C ASP A 138 -30.41 5.74 -10.52
N GLU A 139 -31.01 5.25 -11.62
CA GLU A 139 -30.79 3.87 -12.08
C GLU A 139 -29.36 3.66 -12.59
N ASP A 140 -28.82 4.59 -13.36
CA ASP A 140 -27.42 4.52 -13.84
C ASP A 140 -26.43 4.58 -12.68
N LEU A 141 -26.74 5.37 -11.64
CA LEU A 141 -25.93 5.45 -10.43
C LEU A 141 -25.89 4.10 -9.70
N ILE A 142 -27.02 3.41 -9.58
CA ILE A 142 -27.09 2.06 -9.00
C ILE A 142 -26.31 1.06 -9.84
N GLU A 143 -26.42 1.11 -11.15
CA GLU A 143 -25.65 0.21 -12.03
C GLU A 143 -24.12 0.42 -11.90
N GLU A 144 -23.67 1.66 -11.83
CA GLU A 144 -22.24 1.96 -11.58
C GLU A 144 -21.78 1.45 -10.20
N LEU A 145 -22.60 1.60 -9.14
CA LEU A 145 -22.29 1.02 -7.83
C LEU A 145 -22.08 -0.50 -7.89
N ILE A 146 -22.98 -1.20 -8.59
CA ILE A 146 -22.95 -2.65 -8.71
C ILE A 146 -21.74 -3.08 -9.55
N HIS A 147 -21.56 -2.50 -10.74
CA HIS A 147 -20.55 -2.95 -11.68
C HIS A 147 -19.11 -2.58 -11.31
N ARG A 148 -18.93 -1.40 -10.72
CA ARG A 148 -17.57 -0.89 -10.42
C ARG A 148 -17.17 -1.11 -8.98
N LEU A 149 -18.06 -0.85 -8.04
CA LEU A 149 -17.75 -0.96 -6.62
C LEU A 149 -18.08 -2.34 -6.03
N GLY A 150 -18.83 -3.17 -6.77
CA GLY A 150 -19.22 -4.49 -6.32
C GLY A 150 -20.35 -4.45 -5.27
N ALA A 151 -21.23 -3.43 -5.34
CA ALA A 151 -22.42 -3.40 -4.51
C ALA A 151 -23.35 -4.57 -4.85
N PRO A 152 -24.20 -5.06 -3.90
CA PRO A 152 -25.11 -6.16 -4.14
C PRO A 152 -26.09 -5.88 -5.30
N ALA A 153 -26.29 -6.87 -6.18
CA ALA A 153 -27.16 -6.73 -7.35
C ALA A 153 -28.64 -6.54 -6.96
N GLU A 154 -29.02 -6.97 -5.77
CA GLU A 154 -30.35 -6.84 -5.17
C GLU A 154 -30.79 -5.37 -5.01
N LEU A 155 -29.83 -4.44 -4.98
CA LEU A 155 -30.15 -3.00 -4.95
C LEU A 155 -31.05 -2.56 -6.11
N ARG A 156 -31.03 -3.27 -7.25
CA ARG A 156 -31.91 -2.98 -8.39
C ARG A 156 -33.38 -3.07 -8.03
N THR A 157 -33.73 -3.99 -7.13
CA THR A 157 -35.13 -4.36 -6.79
C THR A 157 -35.55 -3.93 -5.41
N GLN A 158 -34.79 -3.09 -4.72
CA GLN A 158 -35.10 -2.63 -3.35
C GLN A 158 -35.37 -1.12 -3.31
N PRO A 159 -36.58 -0.67 -3.62
CA PRO A 159 -36.94 0.76 -3.70
C PRO A 159 -36.76 1.48 -2.35
N GLU A 160 -37.05 0.81 -1.22
CA GLU A 160 -36.90 1.39 0.11
C GLU A 160 -35.41 1.69 0.43
N VAL A 161 -34.51 0.78 0.04
CA VAL A 161 -33.05 0.99 0.21
C VAL A 161 -32.58 2.10 -0.69
N LYS A 162 -33.01 2.13 -1.96
CA LYS A 162 -32.65 3.20 -2.90
C LYS A 162 -33.11 4.58 -2.39
N ALA A 163 -34.30 4.67 -1.84
CA ALA A 163 -34.85 5.92 -1.33
C ALA A 163 -33.98 6.57 -0.21
N VAL A 164 -33.26 5.76 0.56
CA VAL A 164 -32.33 6.24 1.60
C VAL A 164 -30.93 6.41 1.06
N LEU A 165 -30.44 5.43 0.29
CA LEU A 165 -29.07 5.38 -0.21
C LEU A 165 -28.77 6.52 -1.21
N ILE A 166 -29.65 6.76 -2.18
CA ILE A 166 -29.37 7.69 -3.29
C ILE A 166 -29.18 9.14 -2.81
N PRO A 167 -30.06 9.71 -1.97
CA PRO A 167 -29.85 11.06 -1.45
C PRO A 167 -28.54 11.20 -0.66
N ALA A 168 -28.24 10.24 0.20
CA ALA A 168 -27.00 10.22 0.98
C ALA A 168 -25.77 10.12 0.06
N LEU A 169 -25.79 9.23 -0.92
CA LEU A 169 -24.72 9.06 -1.89
C LEU A 169 -24.47 10.34 -2.71
N ARG A 170 -25.54 10.99 -3.20
CA ARG A 170 -25.43 12.26 -3.94
C ARG A 170 -24.82 13.37 -3.11
N THR A 171 -25.18 13.46 -1.83
CA THR A 171 -24.58 14.43 -0.89
C THR A 171 -23.08 14.17 -0.71
N ASP A 172 -22.70 12.92 -0.53
CA ASP A 172 -21.31 12.51 -0.35
C ASP A 172 -20.49 12.73 -1.62
N MET A 173 -21.06 12.44 -2.78
CA MET A 173 -20.41 12.70 -4.07
C MET A 173 -20.23 14.20 -4.34
N GLU A 174 -21.16 15.03 -3.90
CA GLU A 174 -21.03 16.47 -4.00
C GLU A 174 -19.88 16.99 -3.10
N TRP A 175 -19.71 16.42 -1.90
CA TRP A 175 -18.55 16.70 -1.07
C TRP A 175 -17.24 16.31 -1.80
N LEU A 176 -17.18 15.10 -2.35
CA LEU A 176 -16.01 14.64 -3.13
C LEU A 176 -15.73 15.54 -4.34
N ARG A 177 -16.76 16.00 -5.04
CA ARG A 177 -16.64 16.91 -6.18
C ARG A 177 -16.08 18.28 -5.79
N ARG A 178 -16.45 18.78 -4.62
CA ARG A 178 -15.96 20.06 -4.07
C ARG A 178 -14.61 19.95 -3.41
N TYR A 179 -14.24 18.76 -2.97
CA TYR A 179 -12.97 18.55 -2.30
C TYR A 179 -11.80 19.03 -3.14
N ARG A 180 -10.91 19.79 -2.54
CA ARG A 180 -9.64 20.26 -3.13
C ARG A 180 -8.51 20.00 -2.16
N PHE A 181 -7.56 19.21 -2.59
CA PHE A 181 -6.36 18.96 -1.79
C PHE A 181 -5.50 20.23 -1.72
N ALA A 182 -5.31 20.76 -0.52
CA ALA A 182 -4.34 21.80 -0.24
C ALA A 182 -3.03 21.14 0.21
N ARG A 183 -1.95 21.38 -0.55
CA ARG A 183 -0.63 20.83 -0.22
C ARG A 183 -0.14 21.36 1.12
N GLN A 184 0.29 20.47 2.00
CA GLN A 184 0.88 20.74 3.30
C GLN A 184 1.98 19.71 3.56
N GLU A 185 2.75 19.89 4.64
CA GLU A 185 3.70 18.90 5.13
C GLU A 185 2.98 17.56 5.41
N PRO A 186 3.62 16.43 5.10
CA PRO A 186 3.09 15.12 5.41
C PRO A 186 2.70 14.98 6.88
N LEU A 187 1.80 14.07 7.18
CA LEU A 187 1.42 13.76 8.56
C LEU A 187 2.58 13.05 9.27
N ASP A 188 2.82 13.37 10.53
CA ASP A 188 3.71 12.60 11.40
C ASP A 188 2.90 11.49 12.12
N VAL A 189 2.18 10.70 11.33
CA VAL A 189 1.31 9.61 11.77
C VAL A 189 1.52 8.43 10.83
N PRO A 190 1.70 7.21 11.34
CA PRO A 190 1.73 6.02 10.49
C PRO A 190 0.48 5.91 9.62
N ILE A 191 0.66 5.57 8.33
CA ILE A 191 -0.45 5.27 7.43
C ILE A 191 -0.39 3.79 7.05
N VAL A 192 -1.50 3.07 7.31
CA VAL A 192 -1.70 1.70 6.85
C VAL A 192 -2.85 1.68 5.86
N ALA A 193 -2.54 1.31 4.62
CA ALA A 193 -3.49 1.26 3.52
C ALA A 193 -3.93 -0.18 3.23
N PHE A 194 -5.17 -0.35 2.76
CA PHE A 194 -5.74 -1.61 2.30
C PHE A 194 -6.26 -1.46 0.88
N ALA A 195 -5.79 -2.30 -0.04
CA ALA A 195 -6.21 -2.33 -1.44
C ALA A 195 -6.90 -3.64 -1.77
N GLY A 196 -7.95 -3.59 -2.55
CA GLY A 196 -8.51 -4.78 -3.19
C GLY A 196 -7.72 -5.11 -4.46
N ALA A 197 -7.31 -6.37 -4.65
CA ALA A 197 -6.60 -6.82 -5.86
C ALA A 197 -7.48 -6.70 -7.12
N HIS A 198 -8.81 -6.75 -6.94
CA HIS A 198 -9.81 -6.68 -8.01
C HIS A 198 -10.58 -5.35 -8.01
N ASP A 199 -10.12 -4.36 -7.24
CA ASP A 199 -10.72 -3.03 -7.22
C ASP A 199 -10.50 -2.33 -8.57
N ARG A 200 -11.62 -2.06 -9.27
CA ARG A 200 -11.61 -1.40 -10.58
C ARG A 200 -11.64 0.12 -10.48
N GLU A 201 -11.95 0.66 -9.30
CA GLU A 201 -12.01 2.10 -9.04
C GLU A 201 -10.68 2.61 -8.45
N VAL A 202 -10.21 1.98 -7.39
CA VAL A 202 -8.97 2.36 -6.70
C VAL A 202 -7.94 1.24 -6.83
N THR A 203 -7.10 1.34 -7.85
CA THR A 203 -6.11 0.30 -8.14
C THR A 203 -5.00 0.25 -7.07
N HIS A 204 -4.41 -0.94 -6.89
CA HIS A 204 -3.26 -1.11 -6.00
C HIS A 204 -2.15 -0.07 -6.23
N PRO A 205 -1.72 0.26 -7.49
CA PRO A 205 -0.75 1.32 -7.71
C PRO A 205 -1.20 2.70 -7.24
N ALA A 206 -2.49 3.00 -7.31
CA ALA A 206 -3.02 4.27 -6.79
C ALA A 206 -2.85 4.37 -5.27
N MET A 207 -3.08 3.26 -4.54
CA MET A 207 -2.95 3.22 -3.09
C MET A 207 -1.51 3.46 -2.61
N LEU A 208 -0.47 3.12 -3.40
CA LEU A 208 0.92 3.46 -3.08
C LEU A 208 1.16 4.97 -2.96
N GLY A 209 0.32 5.78 -3.60
CA GLY A 209 0.39 7.25 -3.51
C GLY A 209 0.24 7.77 -2.08
N TRP A 210 -0.40 7.05 -1.18
CA TRP A 210 -0.53 7.42 0.23
C TRP A 210 0.81 7.51 0.97
N ALA A 211 1.85 6.83 0.48
CA ALA A 211 3.19 6.91 1.08
C ALA A 211 3.76 8.34 1.15
N ARG A 212 3.32 9.25 0.26
CA ARG A 212 3.77 10.65 0.24
C ARG A 212 3.11 11.53 1.29
N HIS A 213 2.05 11.03 1.92
CA HIS A 213 1.24 11.80 2.87
C HIS A 213 1.61 11.54 4.34
N THR A 214 2.66 10.73 4.57
CA THR A 214 3.23 10.55 5.91
C THR A 214 4.74 10.72 5.89
N SER A 215 5.28 11.38 6.92
CA SER A 215 6.70 11.38 7.27
C SER A 215 7.07 10.22 8.18
N SER A 216 6.06 9.53 8.75
CA SER A 216 6.22 8.33 9.56
C SER A 216 6.28 7.08 8.67
N THR A 217 5.71 5.96 9.07
CA THR A 217 5.74 4.70 8.31
C THR A 217 4.53 4.57 7.40
N PHE A 218 4.74 3.97 6.23
CA PHE A 218 3.66 3.58 5.32
C PHE A 218 3.66 2.07 5.10
N ARG A 219 2.45 1.48 5.13
CA ARG A 219 2.21 0.07 4.78
C ARG A 219 1.03 -0.04 3.83
N LEU A 220 1.09 -1.00 2.93
CA LEU A 220 -0.04 -1.35 2.07
C LEU A 220 -0.26 -2.86 2.13
N HIS A 221 -1.47 -3.24 2.55
CA HIS A 221 -1.95 -4.63 2.50
C HIS A 221 -2.86 -4.81 1.31
N THR A 222 -2.67 -5.88 0.55
CA THR A 222 -3.56 -6.24 -0.56
C THR A 222 -4.46 -7.38 -0.13
N LEU A 223 -5.74 -7.26 -0.44
CA LEU A 223 -6.79 -8.25 -0.18
C LEU A 223 -7.25 -8.85 -1.50
N ASP A 224 -7.59 -10.13 -1.53
CA ASP A 224 -8.18 -10.80 -2.71
C ASP A 224 -9.66 -10.39 -2.88
N ALA A 225 -9.92 -9.11 -3.06
CA ALA A 225 -11.24 -8.49 -2.96
C ALA A 225 -11.41 -7.32 -3.94
N GLY A 226 -12.68 -6.89 -4.14
CA GLY A 226 -13.04 -5.67 -4.87
C GLY A 226 -13.02 -4.42 -3.98
N HIS A 227 -13.73 -3.36 -4.42
CA HIS A 227 -13.74 -2.05 -3.75
C HIS A 227 -14.40 -2.09 -2.35
N LEU A 228 -15.58 -2.70 -2.23
CA LEU A 228 -16.33 -2.77 -0.97
C LEU A 228 -15.93 -3.97 -0.10
N PHE A 229 -14.64 -4.21 0.07
CA PHE A 229 -14.10 -5.36 0.79
C PHE A 229 -14.47 -5.42 2.29
N LEU A 230 -15.00 -4.37 2.89
CA LEU A 230 -15.49 -4.43 4.26
C LEU A 230 -16.61 -5.47 4.44
N ALA A 231 -17.47 -5.62 3.43
CA ALA A 231 -18.56 -6.59 3.45
C ALA A 231 -18.07 -8.04 3.37
N THR A 232 -16.96 -8.29 2.64
CA THR A 232 -16.47 -9.65 2.35
C THR A 232 -15.21 -10.03 3.12
N HIS A 233 -14.35 -9.07 3.43
CA HIS A 233 -13.04 -9.24 4.07
C HIS A 233 -12.87 -8.35 5.32
N GLY A 234 -13.97 -7.82 5.87
CA GLY A 234 -13.93 -6.96 7.05
C GLY A 234 -13.19 -7.58 8.23
N ASP A 235 -13.38 -8.88 8.47
CA ASP A 235 -12.67 -9.62 9.53
C ASP A 235 -11.17 -9.70 9.29
N GLN A 236 -10.73 -9.82 8.02
CA GLN A 236 -9.30 -9.84 7.69
C GLN A 236 -8.67 -8.46 7.93
N VAL A 237 -9.35 -7.39 7.54
CA VAL A 237 -8.94 -6.02 7.82
C VAL A 237 -8.85 -5.78 9.34
N ALA A 238 -9.88 -6.17 10.07
CA ALA A 238 -9.92 -6.02 11.53
C ALA A 238 -8.79 -6.79 12.23
N ARG A 239 -8.55 -8.05 11.84
CA ARG A 239 -7.41 -8.82 12.36
C ARG A 239 -6.07 -8.16 12.07
N THR A 240 -5.89 -7.61 10.87
CA THR A 240 -4.66 -6.90 10.50
C THR A 240 -4.47 -5.65 11.35
N ILE A 241 -5.53 -4.89 11.61
CA ILE A 241 -5.51 -3.70 12.48
C ILE A 241 -5.20 -4.12 13.93
N ALA A 242 -5.89 -5.14 14.45
CA ALA A 242 -5.72 -5.62 15.83
C ALA A 242 -4.34 -6.22 16.10
N ALA A 243 -3.78 -6.92 15.11
CA ALA A 243 -2.48 -7.55 15.21
C ALA A 243 -1.32 -6.55 15.25
N GLY A 244 -1.57 -5.30 14.84
CA GLY A 244 -0.51 -4.30 14.71
C GLY A 244 0.55 -4.69 13.68
N PRO A 245 1.76 -4.17 13.81
CA PRO A 245 2.86 -4.43 12.87
C PRO A 245 3.43 -5.83 13.06
N GLN A 246 2.85 -6.85 12.44
CA GLN A 246 3.41 -8.21 12.42
C GLN A 246 4.29 -8.43 11.20
N GLN A 247 5.43 -9.14 11.41
CA GLN A 247 6.39 -9.52 10.37
C GLN A 247 6.20 -10.97 9.88
N ARG A 248 5.07 -11.62 10.23
CA ARG A 248 4.78 -12.95 9.68
C ARG A 248 4.29 -12.85 8.25
N LEU A 249 4.95 -13.60 7.36
CA LEU A 249 4.53 -13.80 5.98
C LEU A 249 3.50 -14.94 5.93
N ALA A 250 2.32 -14.66 5.37
CA ALA A 250 1.43 -15.73 4.94
C ALA A 250 2.00 -16.40 3.67
N SER A 251 1.64 -17.65 3.44
CA SER A 251 2.18 -18.42 2.32
C SER A 251 1.81 -17.86 0.95
N ASP A 252 0.79 -17.03 0.84
CA ASP A 252 0.32 -16.34 -0.36
C ASP A 252 0.71 -14.86 -0.41
N GLU A 253 1.42 -14.35 0.60
CA GLU A 253 1.92 -12.98 0.66
C GLU A 253 3.36 -12.85 0.16
N VAL A 254 3.64 -11.70 -0.43
CA VAL A 254 4.99 -11.19 -0.69
C VAL A 254 5.14 -9.85 0.01
N HIS A 255 6.11 -9.76 0.91
CA HIS A 255 6.46 -8.50 1.54
C HIS A 255 7.50 -7.76 0.70
N VAL A 256 7.20 -6.53 0.35
CA VAL A 256 8.06 -5.65 -0.42
C VAL A 256 8.44 -4.45 0.43
N TRP A 257 9.73 -4.26 0.61
CA TRP A 257 10.31 -3.15 1.34
C TRP A 257 11.03 -2.20 0.40
N LEU A 258 10.70 -0.92 0.49
CA LEU A 258 11.39 0.15 -0.24
C LEU A 258 12.13 1.05 0.76
N ALA A 259 13.41 1.26 0.50
CA ALA A 259 14.25 2.19 1.26
C ALA A 259 14.87 3.23 0.33
N ASN A 260 14.89 4.49 0.78
CA ASN A 260 15.73 5.52 0.18
C ASN A 260 16.93 5.76 1.09
N LEU A 261 18.10 5.25 0.69
CA LEU A 261 19.33 5.34 1.48
C LEU A 261 19.83 6.79 1.62
N GLU A 262 19.40 7.70 0.77
CA GLU A 262 19.69 9.13 0.90
C GLU A 262 19.02 9.73 2.14
N GLU A 263 17.89 9.15 2.57
CA GLU A 263 17.12 9.53 3.77
C GLU A 263 17.50 8.72 5.03
N LEU A 264 18.47 7.79 4.91
CA LEU A 264 18.88 6.84 5.96
C LEU A 264 20.39 6.87 6.21
N PRO A 265 20.98 8.04 6.55
CA PRO A 265 22.42 8.18 6.71
C PRO A 265 23.00 7.28 7.81
N GLU A 266 22.26 7.04 8.90
CA GLU A 266 22.65 6.14 9.99
C GLU A 266 22.81 4.69 9.52
N MET A 267 21.95 4.23 8.62
CA MET A 267 22.07 2.89 8.03
C MET A 267 23.30 2.79 7.11
N CYS A 268 23.60 3.85 6.39
CA CYS A 268 24.76 3.94 5.52
C CYS A 268 26.09 4.05 6.31
N ALA A 269 26.03 4.40 7.57
CA ALA A 269 27.21 4.52 8.47
C ALA A 269 27.42 3.26 9.33
N ALA A 270 26.46 2.34 9.41
CA ALA A 270 26.49 1.17 10.30
C ALA A 270 27.40 0.03 9.77
N VAL A 271 28.67 0.31 9.60
CA VAL A 271 29.67 -0.63 9.07
C VAL A 271 29.93 -1.80 10.03
N ASP A 272 29.71 -1.59 11.32
CA ASP A 272 29.83 -2.58 12.38
C ASP A 272 28.78 -3.72 12.28
N GLU A 273 27.69 -3.52 11.55
CA GLU A 273 26.73 -4.57 11.28
C GLU A 273 27.08 -5.47 10.08
N LEU A 274 28.12 -5.14 9.34
CA LEU A 274 28.56 -5.88 8.16
C LEU A 274 29.43 -7.09 8.53
N SER A 275 29.42 -8.11 7.66
CA SER A 275 30.41 -9.17 7.73
C SER A 275 31.79 -8.67 7.31
N PRO A 276 32.89 -9.35 7.72
CA PRO A 276 34.25 -8.98 7.29
C PRO A 276 34.40 -8.92 5.76
N ARG A 277 33.73 -9.83 5.04
CA ARG A 277 33.72 -9.83 3.55
C ARG A 277 32.98 -8.63 2.97
N GLU A 278 31.86 -8.25 3.56
CA GLU A 278 31.11 -7.05 3.14
C GLU A 278 31.92 -5.78 3.41
N VAL A 279 32.60 -5.69 4.55
CA VAL A 279 33.52 -4.57 4.85
C VAL A 279 34.65 -4.48 3.81
N ALA A 280 35.28 -5.62 3.52
CA ALA A 280 36.34 -5.67 2.50
C ALA A 280 35.82 -5.29 1.09
N ARG A 281 34.56 -5.67 0.77
CA ARG A 281 33.90 -5.28 -0.49
C ARG A 281 33.56 -3.80 -0.53
N ALA A 282 33.04 -3.25 0.57
CA ALA A 282 32.75 -1.82 0.71
C ALA A 282 34.00 -0.96 0.46
N ALA A 283 35.17 -1.38 0.97
CA ALA A 283 36.41 -0.69 0.81
C ALA A 283 36.93 -0.63 -0.65
N ARG A 284 36.42 -1.45 -1.56
CA ARG A 284 36.81 -1.47 -2.98
C ARG A 284 36.08 -0.40 -3.82
N PHE A 285 34.98 0.19 -3.32
CA PHE A 285 34.32 1.24 -4.06
C PHE A 285 35.10 2.54 -4.05
N ARG A 286 35.37 3.07 -5.25
CA ARG A 286 36.10 4.35 -5.43
C ARG A 286 35.23 5.56 -5.14
N GLN A 287 33.95 5.48 -5.44
CA GLN A 287 32.95 6.54 -5.22
C GLN A 287 32.33 6.40 -3.85
N GLU A 288 32.31 7.49 -3.07
CA GLU A 288 31.80 7.51 -1.71
C GLU A 288 30.32 7.12 -1.65
N ASP A 289 29.50 7.65 -2.56
CA ASP A 289 28.08 7.34 -2.61
C ASP A 289 27.83 5.85 -2.87
N HIS A 290 28.59 5.24 -3.79
CA HIS A 290 28.47 3.80 -4.06
C HIS A 290 28.88 2.96 -2.84
N ARG A 291 29.91 3.40 -2.11
CA ARG A 291 30.30 2.76 -0.86
C ARG A 291 29.21 2.85 0.20
N ARG A 292 28.69 4.05 0.44
CA ARG A 292 27.61 4.31 1.40
C ARG A 292 26.35 3.51 1.07
N TRP A 293 25.95 3.50 -0.19
CA TRP A 293 24.77 2.74 -0.63
C TRP A 293 25.01 1.23 -0.51
N PHE A 294 26.22 0.74 -0.76
CA PHE A 294 26.55 -0.67 -0.53
C PHE A 294 26.42 -1.03 0.95
N VAL A 295 26.94 -0.21 1.86
CA VAL A 295 26.80 -0.40 3.30
C VAL A 295 25.31 -0.39 3.67
N GLY A 296 24.57 0.65 3.33
CA GLY A 296 23.17 0.81 3.69
C GLY A 296 22.29 -0.34 3.21
N ARG A 297 22.43 -0.78 1.95
CA ARG A 297 21.65 -1.92 1.45
C ARG A 297 22.01 -3.25 2.14
N SER A 298 23.28 -3.43 2.50
CA SER A 298 23.74 -4.65 3.19
C SER A 298 23.21 -4.69 4.61
N VAL A 299 23.24 -3.56 5.34
CA VAL A 299 22.64 -3.40 6.66
C VAL A 299 21.13 -3.63 6.59
N LEU A 300 20.43 -3.00 5.63
CA LEU A 300 19.00 -3.20 5.43
C LEU A 300 18.67 -4.67 5.24
N ARG A 301 19.38 -5.36 4.34
CA ARG A 301 19.18 -6.79 4.10
C ARG A 301 19.34 -7.60 5.40
N ARG A 302 20.39 -7.36 6.16
CA ARG A 302 20.70 -8.09 7.40
C ARG A 302 19.62 -7.84 8.45
N ARG A 303 19.19 -6.60 8.62
CA ARG A 303 18.11 -6.24 9.56
C ARG A 303 16.78 -6.89 9.16
N LEU A 304 16.40 -6.83 7.88
CA LEU A 304 15.20 -7.47 7.38
C LEU A 304 15.22 -8.99 7.60
N LEU A 305 16.32 -9.67 7.26
CA LEU A 305 16.42 -11.11 7.48
C LEU A 305 16.21 -11.49 8.95
N ARG A 306 16.77 -10.72 9.90
CA ARG A 306 16.53 -10.92 11.34
C ARG A 306 15.06 -10.71 11.71
N GLU A 307 14.41 -9.71 11.17
CA GLU A 307 12.97 -9.48 11.38
C GLU A 307 12.12 -10.69 10.98
N TYR A 308 12.55 -11.45 9.98
CA TYR A 308 11.89 -12.68 9.53
C TYR A 308 12.49 -13.96 10.12
N GLY A 309 13.27 -13.83 11.20
CA GLY A 309 13.81 -14.98 11.96
C GLY A 309 15.00 -15.67 11.30
N VAL A 310 15.65 -15.04 10.33
CA VAL A 310 16.89 -15.52 9.72
C VAL A 310 18.07 -14.73 10.26
N GLU A 311 18.94 -15.38 11.01
CA GLU A 311 20.21 -14.77 11.45
C GLU A 311 21.22 -14.83 10.29
N PRO A 312 21.54 -13.69 9.67
CA PRO A 312 22.59 -13.65 8.67
C PRO A 312 23.93 -13.89 9.35
N GLY A 313 24.60 -15.00 9.00
CA GLY A 313 25.87 -15.39 9.60
C GLY A 313 26.98 -14.33 9.48
N VAL A 314 28.12 -14.62 10.08
CA VAL A 314 29.33 -13.79 9.98
C VAL A 314 29.83 -13.74 8.54
N ASP A 315 29.58 -14.79 7.77
CA ASP A 315 29.87 -14.88 6.34
C ASP A 315 28.69 -14.40 5.47
N GLU A 316 28.94 -14.22 4.18
CA GLU A 316 27.88 -14.00 3.19
C GLU A 316 26.93 -15.22 3.16
N LEU A 317 25.65 -14.97 2.91
CA LEU A 317 24.71 -16.05 2.69
C LEU A 317 25.16 -16.94 1.52
N PRO A 318 25.05 -18.26 1.64
CA PRO A 318 25.34 -19.16 0.55
C PRO A 318 24.49 -18.81 -0.68
N THR A 319 25.04 -19.03 -1.85
CA THR A 319 24.34 -18.78 -3.11
C THR A 319 24.05 -20.08 -3.83
N ARG A 320 22.89 -20.17 -4.47
CA ARG A 320 22.56 -21.25 -5.40
C ARG A 320 23.39 -21.12 -6.69
N PRO A 321 23.49 -22.18 -7.52
CA PRO A 321 23.96 -22.02 -8.90
C PRO A 321 23.20 -20.87 -9.57
N GLY A 322 23.90 -19.94 -10.22
CA GLY A 322 23.30 -18.70 -10.75
C GLY A 322 23.45 -17.47 -9.85
N GLY A 323 23.89 -17.63 -8.60
CA GLY A 323 24.25 -16.54 -7.71
C GLY A 323 23.14 -15.99 -6.82
N LYS A 324 21.93 -16.59 -6.86
CA LYS A 324 20.82 -16.21 -5.98
C LYS A 324 21.14 -16.58 -4.52
N PRO A 325 21.06 -15.65 -3.56
CA PRO A 325 21.27 -15.94 -2.16
C PRO A 325 20.26 -16.94 -1.61
N TYR A 326 20.72 -17.80 -0.69
CA TYR A 326 19.91 -18.84 -0.04
C TYR A 326 19.97 -18.67 1.48
N THR A 327 18.80 -18.64 2.14
CA THR A 327 18.71 -18.39 3.59
C THR A 327 18.86 -19.65 4.44
N GLY A 328 18.83 -20.85 3.84
CA GLY A 328 18.79 -22.11 4.60
C GLY A 328 17.41 -22.45 5.17
N THR A 329 16.41 -21.61 4.93
CA THR A 329 15.01 -21.78 5.38
C THR A 329 14.04 -21.71 4.21
N GLU A 330 12.75 -21.77 4.48
CA GLU A 330 11.70 -21.52 3.47
C GLU A 330 11.60 -20.05 3.04
N LEU A 331 12.23 -19.13 3.78
CA LEU A 331 12.27 -17.72 3.41
C LEU A 331 13.15 -17.53 2.17
N THR A 332 12.58 -16.94 1.15
CA THR A 332 13.27 -16.48 -0.04
C THR A 332 13.25 -14.96 -0.11
N TYR A 333 14.25 -14.38 -0.72
CA TYR A 333 14.27 -12.95 -0.96
C TYR A 333 14.97 -12.58 -2.26
N SER A 334 14.64 -11.40 -2.75
CA SER A 334 15.33 -10.75 -3.85
C SER A 334 15.56 -9.29 -3.51
N LEU A 335 16.70 -8.75 -3.92
CA LEU A 335 17.09 -7.37 -3.68
C LEU A 335 17.50 -6.72 -5.01
N SER A 336 16.95 -5.53 -5.27
CA SER A 336 17.42 -4.66 -6.35
C SER A 336 17.74 -3.26 -5.83
N GLN A 337 18.65 -2.59 -6.53
CA GLN A 337 19.08 -1.24 -6.19
C GLN A 337 19.29 -0.42 -7.46
N SER A 338 18.74 0.81 -7.47
CA SER A 338 18.99 1.81 -8.51
C SER A 338 19.29 3.16 -7.83
N GLY A 339 20.56 3.59 -7.89
CA GLY A 339 21.05 4.72 -7.08
C GLY A 339 20.89 4.47 -5.58
N GLY A 340 20.36 5.46 -4.85
CA GLY A 340 20.07 5.34 -3.42
C GLY A 340 18.78 4.56 -3.09
N LEU A 341 17.96 4.18 -4.08
CA LEU A 341 16.76 3.39 -3.85
C LEU A 341 17.08 1.90 -3.77
N VAL A 342 16.55 1.22 -2.76
CA VAL A 342 16.70 -0.22 -2.55
C VAL A 342 15.34 -0.85 -2.38
N LEU A 343 15.09 -1.92 -3.13
CA LEU A 343 13.90 -2.74 -3.05
C LEU A 343 14.26 -4.13 -2.57
N VAL A 344 13.55 -4.64 -1.57
CA VAL A 344 13.69 -6.02 -1.07
C VAL A 344 12.32 -6.68 -1.09
N ALA A 345 12.21 -7.81 -1.79
CA ALA A 345 11.02 -8.64 -1.78
C ALA A 345 11.31 -9.93 -1.01
N LEU A 346 10.38 -10.35 -0.14
CA LEU A 346 10.47 -11.56 0.66
C LEU A 346 9.21 -12.40 0.48
N ALA A 347 9.38 -13.73 0.41
CA ALA A 347 8.31 -14.70 0.34
C ALA A 347 8.66 -15.96 1.13
N THR A 348 7.66 -16.75 1.54
CA THR A 348 7.86 -18.03 2.23
C THR A 348 7.37 -19.19 1.34
N GLY A 349 8.20 -20.23 1.21
CA GLY A 349 7.86 -21.43 0.43
C GLY A 349 7.73 -21.21 -1.08
N ARG A 350 8.15 -20.05 -1.61
CA ARG A 350 8.05 -19.66 -3.03
C ARG A 350 9.28 -18.92 -3.47
N GLU A 351 9.60 -19.02 -4.75
CA GLU A 351 10.64 -18.19 -5.34
C GLU A 351 10.10 -16.79 -5.65
N VAL A 352 10.89 -15.79 -5.30
CA VAL A 352 10.60 -14.38 -5.54
C VAL A 352 11.78 -13.71 -6.23
N GLY A 353 11.48 -12.81 -7.16
CA GLY A 353 12.44 -11.91 -7.78
C GLY A 353 11.93 -10.47 -7.72
N ALA A 354 12.85 -9.54 -7.68
CA ALA A 354 12.55 -8.11 -7.67
C ALA A 354 13.56 -7.36 -8.51
N ASP A 355 13.07 -6.39 -9.26
CA ASP A 355 13.90 -5.41 -9.93
C ASP A 355 13.35 -4.00 -9.78
N LEU A 356 14.26 -3.01 -9.82
CA LEU A 356 13.97 -1.61 -9.57
C LEU A 356 14.86 -0.74 -10.45
N GLU A 357 14.24 0.18 -11.20
CA GLU A 357 14.96 1.15 -12.00
C GLU A 357 14.43 2.57 -11.83
N ARG A 358 15.33 3.53 -11.68
CA ARG A 358 14.98 4.96 -11.71
C ARG A 358 14.74 5.40 -13.16
N PHE A 359 13.80 6.32 -13.36
CA PHE A 359 13.59 6.96 -14.66
C PHE A 359 14.80 7.84 -14.99
N ARG A 360 15.80 7.20 -15.57
CA ARG A 360 17.01 7.85 -16.08
C ARG A 360 17.29 7.29 -17.48
N PRO A 361 17.41 8.16 -18.49
CA PRO A 361 17.80 7.71 -19.82
C PRO A 361 19.11 6.95 -19.77
N PRO A 362 19.23 5.78 -20.39
CA PRO A 362 20.50 5.08 -20.55
C PRO A 362 21.45 5.90 -21.44
N ALA A 363 22.73 5.64 -21.33
CA ALA A 363 23.74 6.37 -22.10
C ALA A 363 23.60 6.14 -23.62
N ASP A 364 23.12 4.97 -24.01
CA ASP A 364 22.75 4.60 -25.37
C ASP A 364 21.35 4.00 -25.34
N GLU A 365 20.36 4.83 -25.65
CA GLU A 365 18.96 4.44 -25.61
C GLU A 365 18.62 3.37 -26.66
N GLN A 366 19.20 3.50 -27.87
CA GLN A 366 18.93 2.56 -28.94
C GLN A 366 19.47 1.17 -28.61
N ALA A 367 20.73 1.08 -28.19
CA ALA A 367 21.32 -0.20 -27.79
C ALA A 367 20.58 -0.82 -26.58
N PHE A 368 20.08 0.02 -25.66
CA PHE A 368 19.26 -0.43 -24.54
C PHE A 368 17.94 -1.04 -25.04
N PHE A 369 17.20 -0.35 -25.90
CA PHE A 369 15.92 -0.83 -26.42
C PHE A 369 16.11 -2.12 -27.26
N GLU A 370 17.14 -2.17 -28.08
CA GLU A 370 17.46 -3.37 -28.88
C GLU A 370 17.83 -4.58 -28.00
N GLY A 371 18.49 -4.35 -26.86
CA GLY A 371 18.87 -5.39 -25.92
C GLY A 371 17.76 -5.85 -24.99
N VAL A 372 16.74 -5.03 -24.75
CA VAL A 372 15.64 -5.32 -23.82
C VAL A 372 14.43 -5.92 -24.50
N LEU A 373 14.10 -5.43 -25.71
CA LEU A 373 12.86 -5.75 -26.39
C LEU A 373 13.06 -6.92 -27.37
N ASP A 374 12.14 -7.87 -27.34
CA ASP A 374 12.05 -8.87 -28.43
C ASP A 374 11.42 -8.25 -29.69
N GLU A 375 11.32 -9.05 -30.78
CA GLU A 375 10.83 -8.57 -32.07
C GLU A 375 9.39 -8.03 -31.99
N ARG A 376 8.50 -8.72 -31.30
CA ARG A 376 7.10 -8.33 -31.11
C ARG A 376 6.98 -7.09 -30.21
N GLU A 377 7.75 -7.02 -29.14
CA GLU A 377 7.79 -5.88 -28.24
C GLU A 377 8.31 -4.63 -28.93
N ARG A 378 9.24 -4.78 -29.89
CA ARG A 378 9.74 -3.65 -30.72
C ARG A 378 8.64 -3.04 -31.59
N ASP A 379 7.76 -3.86 -32.17
CA ASP A 379 6.65 -3.36 -32.96
C ASP A 379 5.65 -2.57 -32.11
N GLU A 380 5.28 -3.11 -30.94
CA GLU A 380 4.42 -2.41 -29.97
C GLU A 380 5.06 -1.11 -29.46
N PHE A 381 6.35 -1.14 -29.18
CA PHE A 381 7.13 0.00 -28.71
C PHE A 381 7.23 1.11 -29.78
N ALA A 382 7.46 0.74 -31.05
CA ALA A 382 7.55 1.70 -32.15
C ALA A 382 6.23 2.50 -32.35
N ALA A 383 5.09 1.89 -32.01
CA ALA A 383 3.78 2.53 -32.07
C ALA A 383 3.50 3.51 -30.90
N LEU A 384 4.35 3.53 -29.87
CA LEU A 384 4.16 4.42 -28.72
C LEU A 384 4.64 5.85 -29.01
N PRO A 385 3.96 6.87 -28.42
CA PRO A 385 4.50 8.22 -28.33
C PRO A 385 5.89 8.24 -27.68
N GLU A 386 6.76 9.12 -28.16
CA GLU A 386 8.17 9.17 -27.73
C GLU A 386 8.31 9.31 -26.19
N GLU A 387 7.46 10.15 -25.58
CA GLU A 387 7.44 10.40 -24.12
C GLU A 387 7.09 9.16 -23.28
N LEU A 388 6.47 8.13 -23.87
CA LEU A 388 6.13 6.89 -23.19
C LEU A 388 7.13 5.76 -23.40
N ARG A 389 8.06 5.90 -24.34
CA ARG A 389 8.98 4.84 -24.76
C ARG A 389 9.92 4.42 -23.65
N LEU A 390 10.60 5.36 -22.99
CA LEU A 390 11.50 5.04 -21.89
C LEU A 390 10.76 4.33 -20.72
N HIS A 391 9.56 4.83 -20.39
CA HIS A 391 8.74 4.20 -19.35
C HIS A 391 8.37 2.76 -19.72
N SER A 392 7.95 2.52 -20.97
CA SER A 392 7.58 1.19 -21.45
C SER A 392 8.78 0.24 -21.45
N ALA A 393 9.94 0.68 -21.94
CA ALA A 393 11.14 -0.14 -21.98
C ALA A 393 11.64 -0.51 -20.57
N LEU A 394 11.68 0.45 -19.64
CA LEU A 394 12.06 0.18 -18.26
C LEU A 394 11.05 -0.75 -17.56
N ARG A 395 9.79 -0.66 -17.89
CA ARG A 395 8.76 -1.58 -17.41
C ARG A 395 9.01 -3.01 -17.88
N THR A 396 9.31 -3.19 -19.17
CA THR A 396 9.67 -4.48 -19.75
C THR A 396 10.96 -5.03 -19.15
N TRP A 397 11.98 -4.18 -19.05
CA TRP A 397 13.26 -4.53 -18.44
C TRP A 397 13.11 -5.03 -17.00
N THR A 398 12.45 -4.25 -16.14
CA THR A 398 12.28 -4.62 -14.73
C THR A 398 11.48 -5.92 -14.57
N ALA A 399 10.50 -6.19 -15.44
CA ALA A 399 9.76 -7.44 -15.42
C ALA A 399 10.65 -8.63 -15.74
N LYS A 400 11.45 -8.55 -16.81
CA LYS A 400 12.36 -9.61 -17.26
C LYS A 400 13.46 -9.87 -16.21
N GLU A 401 14.09 -8.82 -15.71
CA GLU A 401 15.08 -8.89 -14.62
C GLU A 401 14.52 -9.52 -13.34
N ALA A 402 13.31 -9.13 -12.94
CA ALA A 402 12.68 -9.70 -11.75
C ALA A 402 12.48 -11.21 -11.90
N VAL A 403 12.01 -11.68 -13.05
CA VAL A 403 11.84 -13.13 -13.32
C VAL A 403 13.19 -13.84 -13.29
N LEU A 404 14.21 -13.34 -13.98
CA LEU A 404 15.53 -13.95 -14.02
C LEU A 404 16.20 -14.00 -12.63
N LYS A 405 16.13 -12.91 -11.88
CA LYS A 405 16.61 -12.88 -10.48
C LYS A 405 15.85 -13.86 -9.60
N GLY A 406 14.56 -13.99 -9.82
CA GLY A 406 13.70 -14.95 -9.12
C GLY A 406 14.10 -16.39 -9.40
N ASP A 407 14.34 -16.74 -10.64
CA ASP A 407 14.74 -18.10 -11.06
C ASP A 407 16.24 -18.38 -10.76
N GLY A 408 17.01 -17.37 -10.37
CA GLY A 408 18.45 -17.51 -10.10
C GLY A 408 19.29 -17.55 -11.37
N LEU A 409 18.75 -17.07 -12.47
CA LEU A 409 19.47 -16.93 -13.74
C LEU A 409 20.20 -15.59 -13.80
N ARG A 410 21.33 -15.56 -14.49
CA ARG A 410 21.99 -14.28 -14.85
C ARG A 410 21.24 -13.67 -16.01
N VAL A 411 21.28 -12.35 -16.05
CA VAL A 411 20.77 -11.59 -17.19
C VAL A 411 21.60 -11.96 -18.42
N ASP A 412 20.96 -12.64 -19.35
CA ASP A 412 21.49 -12.97 -20.66
C ASP A 412 20.50 -12.46 -21.71
N PRO A 413 20.91 -11.56 -22.62
CA PRO A 413 20.04 -11.06 -23.69
C PRO A 413 19.37 -12.18 -24.51
N ALA A 414 20.03 -13.34 -24.64
CA ALA A 414 19.44 -14.49 -25.32
C ALA A 414 18.22 -15.09 -24.59
N LEU A 415 18.08 -14.82 -23.28
CA LEU A 415 16.92 -15.23 -22.49
C LEU A 415 15.76 -14.22 -22.53
N PHE A 416 15.92 -13.06 -23.18
CA PHE A 416 14.88 -12.02 -23.27
C PHE A 416 13.83 -12.27 -24.38
N GLY A 417 13.92 -13.36 -25.14
CA GLY A 417 12.96 -13.72 -26.17
C GLY A 417 11.56 -14.10 -25.64
N PHE A 418 11.15 -13.55 -24.51
CA PHE A 418 9.83 -13.73 -23.92
C PHE A 418 9.10 -12.38 -23.81
N ALA A 419 7.87 -12.37 -24.33
CA ALA A 419 7.08 -11.15 -24.49
C ALA A 419 6.81 -10.40 -23.19
N GLY A 420 6.93 -9.09 -23.24
CA GLY A 420 6.53 -8.14 -22.20
C GLY A 420 5.02 -7.88 -22.18
N GLN A 421 4.56 -7.00 -21.33
CA GLN A 421 3.20 -7.01 -20.82
C GLN A 421 2.24 -5.93 -21.30
N ARG A 422 0.95 -6.30 -21.27
CA ARG A 422 -0.17 -5.35 -21.21
C ARG A 422 -0.41 -4.87 -19.77
N PRO A 423 -0.80 -3.57 -19.56
CA PRO A 423 -1.15 -3.06 -18.25
C PRO A 423 -2.29 -3.87 -17.61
N GLY A 424 -2.08 -4.35 -16.36
CA GLY A 424 -3.13 -4.99 -15.57
C GLY A 424 -3.28 -6.50 -15.76
N THR A 425 -2.44 -7.17 -16.57
CA THR A 425 -2.45 -8.63 -16.74
C THR A 425 -1.29 -9.28 -15.98
N THR A 426 -1.58 -10.38 -15.29
CA THR A 426 -0.57 -11.34 -14.85
C THR A 426 0.03 -11.99 -16.09
N TRP A 427 1.34 -11.93 -16.21
CA TRP A 427 2.05 -12.37 -17.38
C TRP A 427 2.35 -13.89 -17.34
N ALA A 428 2.27 -14.55 -18.51
CA ALA A 428 2.76 -15.89 -18.74
C ALA A 428 3.56 -15.91 -20.05
N PRO A 429 4.81 -16.41 -20.07
CA PRO A 429 5.63 -16.45 -21.28
C PRO A 429 5.09 -17.47 -22.29
N GLU A 430 5.09 -17.11 -23.56
CA GLU A 430 4.84 -18.02 -24.67
C GLU A 430 6.17 -18.40 -25.35
N ALA A 431 6.40 -19.73 -25.48
CA ALA A 431 7.27 -20.42 -26.43
C ALA A 431 8.81 -20.38 -26.25
N ALA A 432 9.34 -21.35 -25.55
CA ALA A 432 10.58 -22.14 -25.75
C ALA A 432 10.66 -23.18 -24.63
N PRO A 433 11.44 -24.30 -24.66
CA PRO A 433 11.50 -25.26 -23.54
C PRO A 433 11.93 -24.66 -22.20
N GLU A 434 12.77 -23.62 -22.21
CA GLU A 434 13.08 -22.79 -21.03
C GLU A 434 11.95 -21.85 -20.66
N ALA A 435 11.15 -21.39 -21.62
CA ALA A 435 9.99 -20.55 -21.40
C ALA A 435 8.85 -21.26 -20.65
N ALA A 436 8.70 -22.57 -20.76
CA ALA A 436 7.74 -23.34 -19.95
C ALA A 436 8.00 -23.19 -18.46
N ARG A 437 9.28 -23.12 -18.06
CA ARG A 437 9.71 -22.89 -16.68
C ARG A 437 9.39 -21.45 -16.21
N LEU A 438 9.44 -20.50 -17.13
CA LEU A 438 9.13 -19.10 -16.86
C LEU A 438 7.63 -18.81 -16.87
N ALA A 439 6.79 -19.70 -17.45
CA ALA A 439 5.32 -19.59 -17.46
C ALA A 439 4.66 -19.64 -16.07
N GLU A 440 5.36 -20.17 -15.07
CA GLU A 440 4.88 -20.24 -13.69
C GLU A 440 5.03 -18.91 -12.94
N TRP A 441 5.74 -17.94 -13.50
CA TRP A 441 5.98 -16.65 -12.88
C TRP A 441 4.82 -15.68 -13.11
N ARG A 442 4.46 -14.94 -12.05
CA ARG A 442 3.53 -13.81 -12.11
C ARG A 442 4.28 -12.54 -11.77
N VAL A 443 4.08 -11.49 -12.55
CA VAL A 443 4.77 -10.21 -12.37
C VAL A 443 3.78 -9.11 -12.05
N THR A 444 4.10 -8.30 -11.05
CA THR A 444 3.36 -7.08 -10.72
C THR A 444 4.31 -5.90 -10.73
N HIS A 445 3.92 -4.81 -11.38
CA HIS A 445 4.70 -3.57 -11.40
C HIS A 445 4.28 -2.63 -10.29
N LEU A 446 5.27 -1.95 -9.72
CA LEU A 446 5.11 -0.93 -8.69
C LEU A 446 5.61 0.41 -9.23
N PRO A 447 4.72 1.35 -9.61
CA PRO A 447 5.10 2.70 -9.97
C PRO A 447 5.48 3.48 -8.70
N LEU A 448 6.74 3.88 -8.59
CA LEU A 448 7.31 4.51 -7.40
C LEU A 448 7.65 6.00 -7.63
N GLY A 449 6.85 6.70 -8.41
CA GLY A 449 7.05 8.10 -8.74
C GLY A 449 8.18 8.32 -9.74
N ARG A 450 9.43 8.42 -9.26
CA ARG A 450 10.63 8.60 -10.11
C ARG A 450 11.34 7.30 -10.45
N ALA A 451 10.72 6.17 -10.16
CA ALA A 451 11.24 4.84 -10.42
C ALA A 451 10.11 3.87 -10.76
N ILE A 452 10.46 2.77 -11.38
CA ILE A 452 9.56 1.64 -11.58
C ILE A 452 10.21 0.39 -11.00
N ALA A 453 9.41 -0.47 -10.40
CA ALA A 453 9.87 -1.77 -9.96
C ALA A 453 8.94 -2.86 -10.47
N ALA A 454 9.46 -4.08 -10.54
CA ALA A 454 8.70 -5.28 -10.79
C ALA A 454 8.98 -6.33 -9.71
N ILE A 455 7.93 -7.01 -9.29
CA ILE A 455 7.98 -8.17 -8.39
C ILE A 455 7.51 -9.37 -9.18
N ALA A 456 8.34 -10.39 -9.25
CA ALA A 456 8.03 -11.67 -9.87
C ALA A 456 7.94 -12.76 -8.80
N VAL A 457 6.90 -13.60 -8.88
CA VAL A 457 6.68 -14.69 -7.93
C VAL A 457 6.32 -15.96 -8.70
N ARG A 458 6.93 -17.07 -8.32
CA ARG A 458 6.60 -18.38 -8.87
C ARG A 458 5.38 -18.94 -8.16
N ALA A 459 4.19 -18.49 -8.58
CA ALA A 459 2.90 -18.87 -8.03
C ALA A 459 1.76 -18.52 -8.98
N PRO A 460 0.61 -19.21 -8.92
CA PRO A 460 -0.54 -18.89 -9.74
C PRO A 460 -1.13 -17.49 -9.40
N ARG A 461 -1.03 -17.09 -8.14
CA ARG A 461 -1.40 -15.77 -7.62
C ARG A 461 -0.61 -15.46 -6.36
N PHE A 462 -0.53 -14.18 -6.00
CA PHE A 462 0.05 -13.72 -4.73
C PHE A 462 -0.54 -12.36 -4.34
N LEU A 463 -0.45 -12.06 -3.05
CA LEU A 463 -0.84 -10.78 -2.47
C LEU A 463 0.41 -9.98 -2.11
N LEU A 464 0.37 -8.68 -2.35
CA LEU A 464 1.47 -7.79 -1.99
C LEU A 464 1.21 -7.08 -0.67
N ARG A 465 2.21 -7.11 0.19
CA ARG A 465 2.35 -6.21 1.31
C ARG A 465 3.56 -5.31 1.06
N PHE A 466 3.33 -4.02 0.98
CA PHE A 466 4.37 -3.04 0.68
C PHE A 466 4.64 -2.17 1.91
N GLU A 467 5.92 -1.96 2.21
CA GLU A 467 6.36 -1.11 3.32
C GLU A 467 7.50 -0.19 2.90
N THR A 468 7.53 1.02 3.48
CA THR A 468 8.68 1.93 3.34
C THR A 468 9.51 1.91 4.62
N VAL A 469 10.83 1.89 4.44
CA VAL A 469 11.78 2.03 5.56
C VAL A 469 11.98 3.52 5.84
N ARG A 470 11.83 3.92 7.10
CA ARG A 470 12.05 5.28 7.59
C ARG A 470 13.06 5.26 8.74
N GLN A 471 13.61 6.43 9.05
CA GLN A 471 14.54 6.60 10.18
C GLN A 471 13.90 6.11 11.49
N GLY A 472 14.66 5.41 12.33
CA GLY A 472 14.20 4.83 13.60
C GLY A 472 13.44 3.49 13.47
N ARG A 473 13.02 3.06 12.27
CA ARG A 473 12.45 1.75 12.03
C ARG A 473 13.55 0.76 11.61
N LEU A 474 13.48 -0.48 12.08
CA LEU A 474 14.54 -1.49 12.00
C LEU A 474 15.78 -1.18 12.86
N VAL A 475 15.67 -0.25 13.82
CA VAL A 475 16.60 -0.16 14.95
C VAL A 475 16.16 -1.19 15.98
N ARG A 476 17.05 -2.09 16.43
CA ARG A 476 16.78 -2.97 17.56
C ARG A 476 16.34 -2.11 18.74
N GLN A 477 15.11 -2.25 19.20
CA GLN A 477 14.85 -2.08 20.61
C GLN A 477 15.56 -3.26 21.30
N SER A 478 16.72 -3.00 21.89
CA SER A 478 17.28 -3.86 22.91
C SER A 478 16.23 -3.91 24.01
N VAL A 479 15.45 -4.98 24.06
CA VAL A 479 14.72 -5.34 25.27
C VAL A 479 15.83 -5.70 26.25
N GLU A 480 16.22 -4.75 27.11
CA GLU A 480 16.88 -5.08 28.37
C GLU A 480 15.94 -6.03 29.10
N ALA A 481 16.34 -7.28 29.15
CA ALA A 481 15.79 -8.24 30.09
C ALA A 481 16.13 -7.69 31.50
N GLY A 482 15.20 -6.91 32.05
CA GLY A 482 15.22 -6.54 33.45
C GLY A 482 15.04 -7.81 34.25
N GLY A 483 16.01 -8.02 35.17
CA GLY A 483 16.09 -9.11 36.08
C GLY A 483 14.93 -9.18 37.09
#